data_fce1b8f54b6fb11fc68c7640f9e87d71
#
_entry.id   fce1b8f54b6fb11fc68c7640f9e87d71
#
_cell.length_a   1.000
_cell.length_b   1.000
_cell.length_c   1.000
_cell.angle_alpha   90.00
_cell.angle_beta   90.00
_cell.angle_gamma   90.00
#
_symmetry.space_group_name_H-M   'P 1'
#
loop_
_entity.id
_entity.type
_entity.pdbx_description
1 polymer ?
#
loop_
_entity_poly.entity_id
_entity_poly.type
_entity_poly.pdbx_seq_one_letter_code
_entity_poly.pdbx_strand_id
1 'polypeptide(L)'
;FIELKTKPPNLRKVKGKEEWNMMTQNLPTEPTLENLTQTSFYYMTTKKIPHLVYVNDKDYIIFDQSHELMKVDHLEHLYYKMVDKILLWEKMIMFCEGKLETLAMMIEPPDLNHFFYYKDLADEQKQLITKLWGIKYE
;
A
#
# COMPACT_ATOMS: atom_id res chain seq x y z
N PHE A 1 5.68 -9.95 -17.60
CA PHE A 1 4.43 -10.39 -16.92
C PHE A 1 3.42 -9.25 -16.85
N ILE A 2 2.18 -9.58 -16.55
CA ILE A 2 1.10 -8.59 -16.39
C ILE A 2 0.66 -8.61 -14.93
N GLU A 3 0.67 -7.44 -14.29
CA GLU A 3 0.05 -7.19 -12.99
C GLU A 3 -1.28 -6.47 -13.21
N LEU A 4 -2.39 -7.13 -12.91
CA LEU A 4 -3.73 -6.61 -13.14
C LEU A 4 -4.32 -6.04 -11.86
N LYS A 5 -4.77 -4.78 -11.91
CA LYS A 5 -5.46 -4.06 -10.84
C LYS A 5 -6.88 -3.71 -11.26
N THR A 6 -7.85 -4.28 -10.62
CA THR A 6 -9.26 -4.01 -10.89
C THR A 6 -9.77 -2.82 -10.06
N LYS A 7 -10.60 -2.00 -10.68
CA LYS A 7 -11.32 -0.88 -10.07
C LYS A 7 -12.82 -1.12 -10.23
N PRO A 8 -13.42 -1.99 -9.40
CA PRO A 8 -14.84 -2.29 -9.49
C PRO A 8 -15.67 -1.02 -9.23
N PRO A 9 -16.88 -0.90 -9.82
CA PRO A 9 -17.72 0.25 -9.56
C PRO A 9 -18.12 0.33 -8.08
N ASN A 10 -18.19 1.56 -7.56
CA ASN A 10 -18.60 1.84 -6.20
C ASN A 10 -20.07 2.19 -6.11
N LEU A 11 -20.76 1.65 -5.09
CA LEU A 11 -22.09 2.11 -4.71
C LEU A 11 -21.97 3.46 -3.98
N ARG A 12 -22.62 4.50 -4.52
CA ARG A 12 -22.72 5.81 -3.86
C ARG A 12 -24.18 6.20 -3.68
N LYS A 13 -24.47 6.71 -2.48
CA LYS A 13 -25.80 7.26 -2.18
C LYS A 13 -25.99 8.56 -2.97
N VAL A 14 -27.12 8.69 -3.65
CA VAL A 14 -27.46 9.91 -4.38
C VAL A 14 -27.78 11.01 -3.36
N LYS A 15 -27.12 12.16 -3.48
CA LYS A 15 -27.29 13.27 -2.55
C LYS A 15 -28.77 13.72 -2.51
N GLY A 16 -29.38 13.64 -1.33
CA GLY A 16 -30.78 14.02 -1.10
C GLY A 16 -31.84 12.96 -1.47
N LYS A 17 -31.41 11.72 -1.76
CA LYS A 17 -32.32 10.59 -2.02
C LYS A 17 -31.90 9.35 -1.25
N GLU A 18 -32.80 8.40 -1.05
CA GLU A 18 -32.48 7.06 -0.50
C GLU A 18 -32.02 6.05 -1.56
N GLU A 19 -31.65 6.53 -2.73
CA GLU A 19 -31.21 5.72 -3.85
C GLU A 19 -29.68 5.56 -3.86
N TRP A 20 -29.22 4.37 -4.28
CA TRP A 20 -27.81 4.05 -4.45
C TRP A 20 -27.53 3.81 -5.94
N ASN A 21 -26.54 4.50 -6.48
CA ASN A 21 -26.10 4.28 -7.85
C ASN A 21 -24.69 3.67 -7.87
N MET A 22 -24.49 2.75 -8.82
CA MET A 22 -23.16 2.26 -9.16
C MET A 22 -22.41 3.33 -9.97
N MET A 23 -21.28 3.74 -9.48
CA MET A 23 -20.40 4.71 -10.15
C MET A 23 -19.07 4.06 -10.54
N THR A 24 -18.74 4.15 -11.81
CA THR A 24 -17.42 3.77 -12.33
C THR A 24 -16.33 4.52 -11.59
N GLN A 25 -15.31 3.80 -11.11
CA GLN A 25 -14.11 4.41 -10.54
C GLN A 25 -13.19 4.91 -11.65
N ASN A 26 -12.59 6.09 -11.47
CA ASN A 26 -11.59 6.60 -12.40
C ASN A 26 -10.34 5.72 -12.39
N LEU A 27 -9.79 5.51 -13.57
CA LEU A 27 -8.45 4.92 -13.71
C LEU A 27 -7.39 5.95 -13.27
N PRO A 28 -6.29 5.50 -12.66
CA PRO A 28 -5.22 6.41 -12.28
C PRO A 28 -4.49 6.95 -13.52
N THR A 29 -4.03 8.19 -13.45
CA THR A 29 -3.21 8.79 -14.51
C THR A 29 -1.76 8.38 -14.43
N GLU A 30 -1.34 7.87 -13.27
CA GLU A 30 0.01 7.35 -13.01
C GLU A 30 -0.06 6.08 -12.16
N PRO A 31 0.94 5.20 -12.22
CA PRO A 31 1.05 4.06 -11.31
C PRO A 31 1.13 4.50 -9.85
N THR A 32 0.36 3.87 -8.96
CA THR A 32 0.48 4.15 -7.52
C THR A 32 1.77 3.55 -6.95
N LEU A 33 2.31 4.17 -5.90
CA LEU A 33 3.55 3.72 -5.26
C LEU A 33 3.44 2.26 -4.75
N GLU A 34 2.29 1.88 -4.18
CA GLU A 34 2.09 0.51 -3.69
C GLU A 34 2.18 -0.51 -4.83
N ASN A 35 1.54 -0.20 -5.97
CA ASN A 35 1.54 -1.10 -7.12
C ASN A 35 2.91 -1.14 -7.80
N LEU A 36 3.64 -0.02 -7.87
CA LEU A 36 5.03 0.01 -8.32
C LEU A 36 5.94 -0.81 -7.43
N THR A 37 5.80 -0.68 -6.11
CA THR A 37 6.57 -1.47 -5.15
C THR A 37 6.32 -2.96 -5.36
N GLN A 38 5.07 -3.40 -5.44
CA GLN A 38 4.73 -4.78 -5.73
C GLN A 38 5.32 -5.26 -7.07
N THR A 39 5.18 -4.44 -8.11
CA THR A 39 5.73 -4.72 -9.45
C THR A 39 7.25 -4.84 -9.42
N SER A 40 7.95 -4.02 -8.63
CA SER A 40 9.41 -4.08 -8.47
C SER A 40 9.86 -5.40 -7.85
N PHE A 41 9.17 -5.91 -6.83
CA PHE A 41 9.44 -7.22 -6.24
C PHE A 41 9.23 -8.36 -7.24
N TYR A 42 8.15 -8.34 -8.01
CA TYR A 42 7.91 -9.34 -9.06
C TYR A 42 8.96 -9.29 -10.16
N TYR A 43 9.35 -8.07 -10.60
CA TYR A 43 10.42 -7.92 -11.57
C TYR A 43 11.74 -8.50 -11.04
N MET A 44 12.14 -8.15 -9.82
CA MET A 44 13.40 -8.61 -9.24
C MET A 44 13.44 -10.13 -9.06
N THR A 45 12.30 -10.75 -8.76
CA THR A 45 12.19 -12.20 -8.58
C THR A 45 12.18 -12.95 -9.92
N THR A 46 11.45 -12.43 -10.91
CA THR A 46 11.21 -13.15 -12.17
C THR A 46 12.12 -12.71 -13.31
N LYS A 47 12.68 -11.51 -13.23
CA LYS A 47 13.44 -10.80 -14.27
C LYS A 47 12.65 -10.63 -15.59
N LYS A 48 11.33 -10.75 -15.53
CA LYS A 48 10.44 -10.52 -16.69
C LYS A 48 9.94 -9.10 -16.68
N ILE A 49 9.99 -8.44 -17.84
CA ILE A 49 9.47 -7.08 -18.01
C ILE A 49 8.00 -7.01 -17.62
N PRO A 50 7.63 -6.15 -16.67
CA PRO A 50 6.25 -6.02 -16.20
C PRO A 50 5.42 -5.08 -17.06
N HIS A 51 4.11 -5.36 -17.10
CA HIS A 51 3.07 -4.44 -17.54
C HIS A 51 2.09 -4.30 -16.39
N LEU A 52 1.87 -3.09 -15.92
CA LEU A 52 0.89 -2.78 -14.88
C LEU A 52 -0.40 -2.29 -15.56
N VAL A 53 -1.47 -3.04 -15.39
CA VAL A 53 -2.75 -2.78 -16.05
C VAL A 53 -3.80 -2.44 -15.02
N TYR A 54 -4.41 -1.28 -15.13
CA TYR A 54 -5.61 -0.92 -14.36
C TYR A 54 -6.83 -1.04 -15.28
N VAL A 55 -7.88 -1.66 -14.75
CA VAL A 55 -9.14 -1.84 -15.48
C VAL A 55 -10.32 -1.48 -14.60
N ASN A 56 -11.29 -0.78 -15.15
CA ASN A 56 -12.60 -0.56 -14.57
C ASN A 56 -13.70 -1.20 -15.45
N ASP A 57 -14.95 -0.93 -15.17
CA ASP A 57 -16.10 -1.47 -15.90
C ASP A 57 -16.29 -0.89 -17.31
N LYS A 58 -15.50 0.10 -17.72
CA LYS A 58 -15.63 0.80 -19.01
C LYS A 58 -14.37 0.83 -19.84
N ASP A 59 -13.19 0.84 -19.17
CA ASP A 59 -11.92 1.11 -19.84
C ASP A 59 -10.75 0.49 -19.10
N TYR A 60 -9.57 0.58 -19.69
CA TYR A 60 -8.32 0.15 -19.08
C TYR A 60 -7.17 1.10 -19.43
N ILE A 61 -6.12 1.10 -18.61
CA ILE A 61 -4.86 1.78 -18.89
C ILE A 61 -3.70 0.82 -18.62
N ILE A 62 -2.70 0.87 -19.48
CA ILE A 62 -1.48 0.05 -19.38
C ILE A 62 -0.30 0.98 -19.14
N PHE A 63 0.49 0.66 -18.12
CA PHE A 63 1.81 1.24 -17.89
C PHE A 63 2.88 0.18 -18.16
N ASP A 64 3.74 0.47 -19.10
CA ASP A 64 4.86 -0.39 -19.52
C ASP A 64 6.18 0.39 -19.48
N GLN A 65 7.23 -0.15 -20.10
CA GLN A 65 8.58 0.45 -20.11
C GLN A 65 8.66 1.81 -20.82
N SER A 66 7.62 2.25 -21.53
CA SER A 66 7.54 3.61 -22.09
C SER A 66 7.28 4.66 -21.01
N HIS A 67 6.68 4.26 -19.89
CA HIS A 67 6.43 5.12 -18.73
C HIS A 67 7.64 5.19 -17.81
N GLU A 68 8.05 6.40 -17.39
CA GLU A 68 9.27 6.63 -16.60
C GLU A 68 9.33 5.79 -15.32
N LEU A 69 8.23 5.72 -14.58
CA LEU A 69 8.14 4.97 -13.32
C LEU A 69 8.16 3.44 -13.52
N MET A 70 7.95 2.95 -14.74
CA MET A 70 7.97 1.52 -15.07
C MET A 70 9.31 1.06 -15.65
N LYS A 71 10.27 1.96 -15.88
CA LYS A 71 11.60 1.60 -16.35
C LYS A 71 12.29 0.66 -15.36
N VAL A 72 13.04 -0.27 -15.90
CA VAL A 72 13.77 -1.29 -15.11
C VAL A 72 14.60 -0.65 -14.00
N ASP A 73 15.39 0.39 -14.35
CA ASP A 73 16.29 1.05 -13.39
C ASP A 73 15.48 1.66 -12.21
N HIS A 74 14.30 2.22 -12.49
CA HIS A 74 13.43 2.76 -11.46
C HIS A 74 12.86 1.66 -10.55
N LEU A 75 12.41 0.54 -11.15
CA LEU A 75 11.90 -0.59 -10.40
C LEU A 75 12.98 -1.25 -9.52
N GLU A 76 14.20 -1.38 -10.03
CA GLU A 76 15.34 -1.88 -9.26
C GLU A 76 15.69 -0.94 -8.09
N HIS A 77 15.76 0.37 -8.35
CA HIS A 77 15.98 1.36 -7.30
C HIS A 77 14.90 1.28 -6.20
N LEU A 78 13.65 1.20 -6.59
CA LEU A 78 12.53 1.10 -5.65
C LEU A 78 12.60 -0.19 -4.80
N TYR A 79 12.95 -1.32 -5.42
CA TYR A 79 13.16 -2.58 -4.72
C TYR A 79 14.25 -2.46 -3.66
N TYR A 80 15.45 -1.98 -4.03
CA TYR A 80 16.55 -1.85 -3.07
C TYR A 80 16.23 -0.89 -1.94
N LYS A 81 15.58 0.23 -2.23
CA LYS A 81 15.10 1.17 -1.21
C LYS A 81 14.16 0.50 -0.20
N MET A 82 13.28 -0.39 -0.66
CA MET A 82 12.38 -1.13 0.23
C MET A 82 13.11 -2.20 1.03
N VAL A 83 14.04 -2.92 0.42
CA VAL A 83 14.89 -3.92 1.11
C VAL A 83 15.70 -3.26 2.21
N ASP A 84 16.36 -2.13 1.94
CA ASP A 84 17.13 -1.38 2.93
C ASP A 84 16.25 -0.96 4.12
N LYS A 85 15.02 -0.53 3.86
CA LYS A 85 14.04 -0.18 4.90
C LYS A 85 13.66 -1.40 5.76
N ILE A 86 13.42 -2.55 5.13
CA ILE A 86 13.11 -3.81 5.84
C ILE A 86 14.29 -4.22 6.73
N LEU A 87 15.50 -4.21 6.19
CA LEU A 87 16.72 -4.55 6.95
C LEU A 87 16.99 -3.58 8.11
N LEU A 88 16.67 -2.30 7.93
CA LEU A 88 16.74 -1.34 9.02
C LEU A 88 15.74 -1.70 10.15
N TRP A 89 14.51 -2.04 9.79
CA TRP A 89 13.49 -2.45 10.76
C TRP A 89 13.87 -3.72 11.50
N GLU A 90 14.41 -4.72 10.81
CA GLU A 90 14.92 -5.95 11.44
C GLU A 90 16.01 -5.62 12.49
N LYS A 91 16.97 -4.76 12.14
CA LYS A 91 18.01 -4.31 13.08
C LYS A 91 17.42 -3.59 14.29
N MET A 92 16.42 -2.73 14.09
CA MET A 92 15.75 -2.03 15.18
C MET A 92 15.01 -2.99 16.11
N ILE A 93 14.27 -3.96 15.55
CA ILE A 93 13.58 -5.00 16.33
C ILE A 93 14.57 -5.83 17.14
N MET A 94 15.66 -6.27 16.52
CA MET A 94 16.72 -7.01 17.22
C MET A 94 17.36 -6.19 18.34
N PHE A 95 17.65 -4.90 18.10
CA PHE A 95 18.21 -4.00 19.10
C PHE A 95 17.29 -3.81 20.32
N CYS A 96 15.98 -3.80 20.09
CA CYS A 96 14.99 -3.64 21.17
C CYS A 96 14.81 -4.90 22.04
N GLU A 97 15.38 -6.05 21.66
CA GLU A 97 15.30 -7.31 22.43
C GLU A 97 13.86 -7.69 22.84
N GLY A 98 12.88 -7.41 21.97
CA GLY A 98 11.46 -7.66 22.22
C GLY A 98 10.76 -6.64 23.13
N LYS A 99 11.43 -5.55 23.53
CA LYS A 99 10.83 -4.47 24.32
C LYS A 99 10.07 -3.51 23.41
N LEU A 100 8.76 -3.68 23.37
CA LEU A 100 7.88 -2.91 22.47
C LEU A 100 7.91 -1.41 22.77
N GLU A 101 8.07 -1.01 24.04
CA GLU A 101 8.18 0.39 24.44
C GLU A 101 9.43 1.06 23.83
N THR A 102 10.54 0.34 23.80
CA THR A 102 11.78 0.85 23.19
C THR A 102 11.61 0.98 21.67
N LEU A 103 11.01 -0.02 21.02
CA LEU A 103 10.73 0.02 19.59
C LEU A 103 9.78 1.19 19.25
N ALA A 104 8.73 1.40 20.04
CA ALA A 104 7.78 2.49 19.84
C ALA A 104 8.38 3.89 19.94
N MET A 105 9.47 4.06 20.71
CA MET A 105 10.22 5.33 20.75
C MET A 105 11.11 5.56 19.52
N MET A 106 11.40 4.51 18.73
CA MET A 106 12.30 4.58 17.58
C MET A 106 11.58 4.70 16.25
N ILE A 107 10.28 4.41 16.20
CA ILE A 107 9.48 4.43 14.98
C ILE A 107 8.30 5.39 15.13
N GLU A 108 7.86 5.95 14.01
CA GLU A 108 6.65 6.76 13.97
C GLU A 108 5.42 5.92 14.35
N PRO A 109 4.42 6.53 15.00
CA PRO A 109 3.17 5.83 15.28
C PRO A 109 2.50 5.37 13.98
N PRO A 110 1.84 4.21 13.97
CA PRO A 110 1.12 3.74 12.80
C PRO A 110 -0.05 4.67 12.48
N ASP A 111 -0.30 4.90 11.18
CA ASP A 111 -1.53 5.56 10.74
C ASP A 111 -2.72 4.60 10.91
N LEU A 112 -3.42 4.76 12.01
CA LEU A 112 -4.54 3.90 12.38
C LEU A 112 -5.79 4.12 11.51
N ASN A 113 -5.83 5.21 10.72
CA ASN A 113 -6.87 5.46 9.73
C ASN A 113 -6.62 4.70 8.42
N HIS A 114 -5.42 4.14 8.25
CA HIS A 114 -5.13 3.32 7.10
C HIS A 114 -6.00 2.06 7.12
N PHE A 115 -6.65 1.74 5.99
CA PHE A 115 -7.68 0.70 5.93
C PHE A 115 -7.22 -0.70 6.39
N PHE A 116 -5.93 -1.03 6.30
CA PHE A 116 -5.35 -2.27 6.81
C PHE A 116 -5.42 -2.38 8.34
N TYR A 117 -5.34 -1.24 9.03
CA TYR A 117 -5.36 -1.23 10.49
C TYR A 117 -6.76 -1.06 11.07
N TYR A 118 -7.63 -0.28 10.40
CA TYR A 118 -8.93 0.09 10.94
C TYR A 118 -9.91 -1.09 11.06
N LYS A 119 -9.87 -2.07 10.12
CA LYS A 119 -10.86 -3.15 10.07
C LYS A 119 -10.45 -4.40 10.83
N ASP A 120 -9.16 -4.68 10.94
CA ASP A 120 -8.65 -6.00 11.31
C ASP A 120 -7.88 -6.02 12.64
N LEU A 121 -7.69 -4.87 13.30
CA LEU A 121 -7.06 -4.83 14.62
C LEU A 121 -8.05 -5.24 15.71
N ALA A 122 -7.68 -6.28 16.47
CA ALA A 122 -8.38 -6.65 17.69
C ALA A 122 -8.32 -5.52 18.74
N ASP A 123 -9.30 -5.47 19.64
CA ASP A 123 -9.36 -4.42 20.65
C ASP A 123 -8.14 -4.40 21.58
N GLU A 124 -7.55 -5.55 21.88
CA GLU A 124 -6.31 -5.66 22.64
C GLU A 124 -5.12 -5.00 21.91
N GLN A 125 -5.05 -5.16 20.59
CA GLN A 125 -4.02 -4.52 19.75
C GLN A 125 -4.20 -3.00 19.72
N LYS A 126 -5.43 -2.51 19.61
CA LYS A 126 -5.75 -1.07 19.67
C LYS A 126 -5.35 -0.48 21.02
N GLN A 127 -5.67 -1.17 22.12
CA GLN A 127 -5.27 -0.74 23.48
C GLN A 127 -3.74 -0.70 23.64
N LEU A 128 -3.02 -1.70 23.10
CA LEU A 128 -1.58 -1.73 23.12
C LEU A 128 -0.97 -0.54 22.37
N ILE A 129 -1.47 -0.26 21.16
CA ILE A 129 -1.02 0.89 20.37
C ILE A 129 -1.28 2.21 21.11
N THR A 130 -2.48 2.36 21.68
CA THR A 130 -2.83 3.54 22.49
C THR A 130 -1.85 3.73 23.64
N LYS A 131 -1.50 2.64 24.33
CA LYS A 131 -0.53 2.67 25.44
C LYS A 131 0.89 3.06 24.97
N LEU A 132 1.34 2.46 23.87
CA LEU A 132 2.72 2.65 23.37
C LEU A 132 2.97 4.05 22.82
N TRP A 133 2.01 4.62 22.09
CA TRP A 133 2.17 5.92 21.43
C TRP A 133 1.30 7.05 21.99
N GLY A 134 0.46 6.76 22.99
CA GLY A 134 -0.44 7.76 23.56
C GLY A 134 -1.53 8.25 22.59
N ILE A 135 -1.81 7.48 21.54
CA ILE A 135 -2.81 7.82 20.53
C ILE A 135 -4.19 7.44 21.09
N LYS A 136 -5.13 8.38 21.11
CA LYS A 136 -6.53 8.07 21.41
C LYS A 136 -7.25 7.67 20.13
N TYR A 137 -7.92 6.53 20.14
CA TYR A 137 -8.92 6.18 19.15
C TYR A 137 -10.15 7.04 19.38
N GLU A 138 -10.55 7.81 18.39
CA GLU A 138 -11.87 8.44 18.34
C GLU A 138 -12.88 7.51 17.67
#